data_f3fcb4b27762e4c14ee7bc27e84a5a96
#
_entry.id   f3fcb4b27762e4c14ee7bc27e84a5a96
#
_cell.length_a   1.000
_cell.length_b   1.000
_cell.length_c   1.000
_cell.angle_alpha   90.00
_cell.angle_beta   90.00
_cell.angle_gamma   90.00
#
_symmetry.space_group_name_H-M   'P 1'
#
loop_
_entity.id
_entity.type
_entity.pdbx_description
1 polymer ?
#
loop_
_entity_poly.entity_id
_entity_poly.type
_entity_poly.pdbx_seq_one_letter_code
_entity_poly.pdbx_strand_id
1 'polypeptide(L)'
;MHYFGSFDQGALGHHPVYEGHSEGYVHASLVGREAGSVHTGLSINELAPGGTIHPHVHSFEEGFYLLSGEALVTINGVGYLVGAGDYAAVKVGTPHAWRAMGASPVRWLQMSAPQPKPLGAERDTFFPKDRSIATSAPRLDLQDLKGNLLGHFDASQIPPPGERPPAVTGLEGVFLKWLIDEDFGARHHRMLFIEYQPGVRLGLHDHTFEEAYFILSGEVQGTLDGTTYIGKPGDVFWTGVGCVHGFANVGSQPVTWLETFAPQPPKENVFRFMAEWERRARELEG
;
A
#
# COMPACT_ATOMS: atom_id res chain seq x y z
N MET A 1 -2.86 -5.26 -19.04
CA MET A 1 -1.41 -5.25 -18.70
C MET A 1 -1.26 -5.54 -17.22
N HIS A 2 -0.31 -6.41 -16.85
CA HIS A 2 -0.08 -6.81 -15.45
C HIS A 2 1.42 -7.07 -15.21
N TYR A 3 1.78 -7.14 -13.93
CA TYR A 3 3.12 -7.50 -13.46
C TYR A 3 3.01 -8.43 -12.26
N PHE A 4 3.94 -9.38 -12.15
CA PHE A 4 4.16 -10.22 -10.98
C PHE A 4 5.64 -10.24 -10.66
N GLY A 5 6.00 -9.99 -9.41
CA GLY A 5 7.37 -9.97 -8.93
C GLY A 5 7.46 -10.31 -7.44
N SER A 6 8.67 -10.38 -6.93
CA SER A 6 8.94 -10.70 -5.53
C SER A 6 9.88 -9.66 -4.94
N PHE A 7 9.65 -9.29 -3.68
CA PHE A 7 10.61 -8.50 -2.94
C PHE A 7 11.87 -9.33 -2.65
N ASP A 8 13.00 -8.82 -3.10
CA ASP A 8 14.32 -9.35 -2.75
C ASP A 8 15.01 -8.38 -1.79
N GLN A 9 15.45 -8.89 -0.64
CA GLN A 9 16.22 -8.11 0.34
C GLN A 9 17.48 -7.52 -0.28
N GLY A 10 18.10 -8.21 -1.24
CA GLY A 10 19.27 -7.74 -1.99
C GLY A 10 18.98 -6.57 -2.94
N ALA A 11 17.72 -6.30 -3.23
CA ALA A 11 17.30 -5.15 -4.05
C ALA A 11 17.24 -3.84 -3.26
N LEU A 12 17.32 -3.88 -1.92
CA LEU A 12 17.39 -2.67 -1.10
C LEU A 12 18.68 -1.91 -1.41
N GLY A 13 18.52 -0.69 -1.86
CA GLY A 13 19.63 0.18 -2.23
C GLY A 13 19.42 1.63 -1.81
N HIS A 14 20.46 2.40 -1.92
CA HIS A 14 20.40 3.83 -1.67
C HIS A 14 19.43 4.53 -2.65
N HIS A 15 18.59 5.41 -2.14
CA HIS A 15 17.69 6.20 -2.97
C HIS A 15 18.34 7.54 -3.36
N PRO A 16 18.69 7.77 -4.64
CA PRO A 16 19.48 8.95 -5.05
C PRO A 16 18.85 10.29 -4.68
N VAL A 17 17.51 10.38 -4.64
CA VAL A 17 16.78 11.61 -4.28
C VAL A 17 17.08 12.03 -2.83
N TYR A 18 17.42 11.08 -1.95
CA TYR A 18 17.67 11.33 -0.54
C TYR A 18 19.17 11.43 -0.20
N GLU A 19 20.05 11.49 -1.19
CA GLU A 19 21.48 11.66 -0.98
C GLU A 19 21.78 12.96 -0.22
N GLY A 20 22.52 12.86 0.90
CA GLY A 20 22.76 13.98 1.82
C GLY A 20 21.56 14.43 2.65
N HIS A 21 20.43 13.71 2.54
CA HIS A 21 19.19 13.98 3.26
C HIS A 21 18.67 12.78 4.06
N SER A 22 19.42 11.69 4.12
CA SER A 22 19.08 10.51 4.93
C SER A 22 20.35 9.83 5.45
N GLU A 23 20.21 9.11 6.55
CA GLU A 23 21.24 8.24 7.12
C GLU A 23 20.63 6.86 7.35
N GLY A 24 21.28 5.81 6.86
CA GLY A 24 20.82 4.43 7.02
C GLY A 24 19.50 4.11 6.32
N TYR A 25 19.08 4.91 5.34
CA TYR A 25 17.88 4.69 4.55
C TYR A 25 18.17 3.94 3.26
N VAL A 26 17.42 2.87 3.01
CA VAL A 26 17.45 2.12 1.76
C VAL A 26 16.02 1.81 1.31
N HIS A 27 15.83 1.63 -0.01
CA HIS A 27 14.53 1.29 -0.57
C HIS A 27 14.66 0.29 -1.72
N ALA A 28 13.55 -0.40 -2.03
CA ALA A 28 13.38 -1.19 -3.24
C ALA A 28 12.03 -0.86 -3.89
N SER A 29 12.03 -0.48 -5.16
CA SER A 29 10.82 -0.33 -5.95
C SER A 29 10.21 -1.73 -6.18
N LEU A 30 8.92 -1.88 -5.91
CA LEU A 30 8.15 -3.10 -6.15
C LEU A 30 7.28 -2.95 -7.40
N VAL A 31 6.62 -1.80 -7.54
CA VAL A 31 5.80 -1.43 -8.69
C VAL A 31 6.15 0.00 -9.07
N GLY A 32 6.49 0.18 -10.30
CA GLY A 32 6.83 1.46 -10.89
C GLY A 32 6.71 1.41 -12.41
N ARG A 33 7.41 2.31 -13.08
CA ARG A 33 7.39 2.42 -14.55
C ARG A 33 7.88 1.15 -15.25
N GLU A 34 8.79 0.42 -14.63
CA GLU A 34 9.34 -0.83 -15.15
C GLU A 34 8.27 -1.94 -15.18
N ALA A 35 7.32 -1.91 -14.26
CA ALA A 35 6.16 -2.79 -14.25
C ALA A 35 5.07 -2.35 -15.25
N GLY A 36 5.20 -1.15 -15.81
CA GLY A 36 4.20 -0.53 -16.70
C GLY A 36 3.20 0.38 -15.98
N SER A 37 3.37 0.60 -14.68
CA SER A 37 2.49 1.50 -13.92
C SER A 37 2.66 2.96 -14.36
N VAL A 38 1.53 3.68 -14.36
CA VAL A 38 1.45 5.12 -14.66
C VAL A 38 1.06 5.91 -13.41
N HIS A 39 0.20 5.34 -12.58
CA HIS A 39 -0.39 6.02 -11.43
C HIS A 39 0.24 5.61 -10.10
N THR A 40 0.69 4.36 -9.99
CA THR A 40 1.12 3.76 -8.72
C THR A 40 2.64 3.64 -8.63
N GLY A 41 3.23 4.22 -7.57
CA GLY A 41 4.55 3.82 -7.09
C GLY A 41 4.39 3.02 -5.80
N LEU A 42 4.88 1.77 -5.77
CA LEU A 42 4.89 0.94 -4.58
C LEU A 42 6.33 0.54 -4.26
N SER A 43 6.74 0.68 -3.00
CA SER A 43 8.11 0.35 -2.56
C SER A 43 8.15 -0.24 -1.15
N ILE A 44 9.16 -1.04 -0.88
CA ILE A 44 9.62 -1.35 0.48
C ILE A 44 10.73 -0.38 0.84
N ASN A 45 10.64 0.14 2.03
CA ASN A 45 11.57 1.11 2.60
C ASN A 45 12.09 0.58 3.93
N GLU A 46 13.35 0.86 4.22
CA GLU A 46 13.97 0.43 5.47
C GLU A 46 14.89 1.53 6.02
N LEU A 47 14.81 1.74 7.34
CA LEU A 47 15.76 2.54 8.11
C LEU A 47 16.54 1.63 9.06
N ALA A 48 17.87 1.68 8.98
CA ALA A 48 18.74 1.05 9.96
C ALA A 48 18.50 1.63 11.36
N PRO A 49 18.86 0.91 12.45
CA PRO A 49 18.78 1.44 13.80
C PRO A 49 19.45 2.80 13.93
N GLY A 50 18.71 3.78 14.46
CA GLY A 50 19.17 5.18 14.57
C GLY A 50 19.17 5.97 13.26
N GLY A 51 18.82 5.34 12.13
CA GLY A 51 18.74 6.00 10.82
C GLY A 51 17.67 7.09 10.78
N THR A 52 17.84 8.01 9.82
CA THR A 52 16.94 9.18 9.67
C THR A 52 16.66 9.49 8.21
N ILE A 53 15.48 10.06 7.95
CA ILE A 53 15.18 10.81 6.73
C ILE A 53 14.82 12.24 7.18
N HIS A 54 15.56 13.23 6.66
CA HIS A 54 15.36 14.63 7.00
C HIS A 54 13.98 15.13 6.56
N PRO A 55 13.48 16.24 7.13
CA PRO A 55 12.24 16.84 6.69
C PRO A 55 12.20 17.05 5.17
N HIS A 56 11.13 16.63 4.56
CA HIS A 56 10.92 16.76 3.11
C HIS A 56 9.43 16.88 2.80
N VAL A 57 9.12 17.29 1.57
CA VAL A 57 7.77 17.38 1.01
C VAL A 57 7.76 16.77 -0.37
N HIS A 58 6.63 16.17 -0.75
CA HIS A 58 6.41 15.64 -2.09
C HIS A 58 5.36 16.43 -2.86
N SER A 59 5.47 16.43 -4.18
CA SER A 59 4.40 16.89 -5.08
C SER A 59 3.37 15.79 -5.40
N PHE A 60 3.50 14.64 -4.79
CA PHE A 60 2.56 13.51 -4.81
C PHE A 60 2.05 13.20 -3.40
N GLU A 61 0.98 12.45 -3.30
CA GLU A 61 0.45 11.93 -2.03
C GLU A 61 1.16 10.61 -1.70
N GLU A 62 1.53 10.45 -0.43
CA GLU A 62 2.16 9.25 0.09
C GLU A 62 1.23 8.53 1.06
N GLY A 63 1.14 7.22 0.95
CA GLY A 63 0.59 6.35 1.97
C GLY A 63 1.64 5.39 2.48
N PHE A 64 1.69 5.12 3.77
CA PHE A 64 2.58 4.09 4.31
C PHE A 64 1.89 3.17 5.30
N TYR A 65 2.42 1.95 5.42
CA TYR A 65 2.04 0.96 6.42
C TYR A 65 3.30 0.33 7.02
N LEU A 66 3.47 0.39 8.35
CA LEU A 66 4.62 -0.19 9.02
C LEU A 66 4.50 -1.71 9.11
N LEU A 67 5.48 -2.40 8.53
CA LEU A 67 5.59 -3.86 8.57
C LEU A 67 6.33 -4.35 9.81
N SER A 68 7.36 -3.61 10.27
CA SER A 68 8.16 -3.98 11.44
C SER A 68 8.97 -2.81 12.00
N GLY A 69 9.41 -2.95 13.24
CA GLY A 69 10.21 -1.96 13.94
C GLY A 69 9.38 -0.82 14.52
N GLU A 70 10.06 0.20 15.03
CA GLU A 70 9.46 1.43 15.57
C GLU A 70 10.15 2.66 15.00
N ALA A 71 9.37 3.68 14.64
CA ALA A 71 9.87 4.94 14.14
C ALA A 71 9.22 6.13 14.85
N LEU A 72 10.00 7.20 14.99
CA LEU A 72 9.47 8.53 15.25
C LEU A 72 9.20 9.18 13.90
N VAL A 73 7.94 9.35 13.54
CA VAL A 73 7.51 10.05 12.32
C VAL A 73 7.04 11.43 12.72
N THR A 74 7.59 12.46 12.07
CA THR A 74 7.11 13.84 12.24
C THR A 74 6.29 14.20 11.01
N ILE A 75 5.03 14.56 11.18
CA ILE A 75 4.13 14.99 10.10
C ILE A 75 3.59 16.37 10.43
N ASN A 76 3.81 17.32 9.55
CA ASN A 76 3.36 18.71 9.73
C ASN A 76 3.78 19.30 11.11
N GLY A 77 5.02 19.01 11.51
CA GLY A 77 5.61 19.46 12.77
C GLY A 77 5.17 18.70 14.02
N VAL A 78 4.30 17.70 13.91
CA VAL A 78 3.84 16.87 15.03
C VAL A 78 4.54 15.52 14.98
N GLY A 79 5.20 15.12 16.08
CA GLY A 79 5.88 13.84 16.21
C GLY A 79 4.95 12.74 16.73
N TYR A 80 5.07 11.53 16.17
CA TYR A 80 4.34 10.33 16.58
C TYR A 80 5.33 9.16 16.68
N LEU A 81 5.32 8.43 17.78
CA LEU A 81 6.01 7.15 17.85
C LEU A 81 5.07 6.08 17.29
N VAL A 82 5.46 5.52 16.13
CA VAL A 82 4.68 4.54 15.38
C VAL A 82 5.38 3.18 15.34
N GLY A 83 4.64 2.10 15.14
CA GLY A 83 5.13 0.72 15.09
C GLY A 83 4.36 -0.13 14.08
N ALA A 84 4.64 -1.44 14.06
CA ALA A 84 3.97 -2.38 13.16
C ALA A 84 2.45 -2.26 13.24
N GLY A 85 1.77 -2.24 12.08
CA GLY A 85 0.33 -2.03 11.97
C GLY A 85 -0.11 -0.57 11.92
N ASP A 86 0.76 0.40 12.26
CA ASP A 86 0.45 1.81 12.09
C ASP A 86 0.58 2.22 10.61
N TYR A 87 -0.33 3.09 10.17
CA TYR A 87 -0.35 3.62 8.80
C TYR A 87 -0.72 5.10 8.78
N ALA A 88 -0.37 5.77 7.69
CA ALA A 88 -0.77 7.16 7.48
C ALA A 88 -0.93 7.49 5.99
N ALA A 89 -1.68 8.58 5.75
CA ALA A 89 -1.68 9.29 4.48
C ALA A 89 -1.04 10.67 4.66
N VAL A 90 0.03 10.93 3.92
CA VAL A 90 0.74 12.20 3.89
C VAL A 90 0.32 12.96 2.64
N LYS A 91 -0.43 14.04 2.83
CA LYS A 91 -0.96 14.84 1.71
C LYS A 91 0.16 15.54 0.94
N VAL A 92 -0.11 15.82 -0.33
CA VAL A 92 0.78 16.64 -1.18
C VAL A 92 1.24 17.89 -0.44
N GLY A 93 2.56 18.13 -0.45
CA GLY A 93 3.18 19.30 0.17
C GLY A 93 3.26 19.29 1.70
N THR A 94 2.87 18.20 2.36
CA THR A 94 2.96 18.09 3.82
C THR A 94 4.39 17.73 4.25
N PRO A 95 5.06 18.56 5.06
CA PRO A 95 6.38 18.25 5.58
C PRO A 95 6.35 17.02 6.49
N HIS A 96 7.27 16.09 6.27
CA HIS A 96 7.43 14.93 7.13
C HIS A 96 8.88 14.46 7.21
N ALA A 97 9.21 13.72 8.27
CA ALA A 97 10.56 13.25 8.57
C ALA A 97 10.48 11.94 9.34
N TRP A 98 11.55 11.15 9.28
CA TRP A 98 11.61 9.83 9.92
C TRP A 98 12.86 9.69 10.77
N ARG A 99 12.74 8.97 11.88
CA ARG A 99 13.87 8.50 12.72
C ARG A 99 13.55 7.08 13.20
N ALA A 100 14.43 6.12 12.89
CA ALA A 100 14.31 4.78 13.45
C ALA A 100 14.54 4.80 14.96
N MET A 101 13.69 4.09 15.71
CA MET A 101 13.76 3.95 17.15
C MET A 101 14.10 2.49 17.51
N GLY A 102 14.75 2.30 18.68
CA GLY A 102 15.13 0.96 19.12
C GLY A 102 16.35 0.37 18.39
N ALA A 103 16.55 -0.95 18.56
CA ALA A 103 17.75 -1.67 18.11
C ALA A 103 17.52 -2.47 16.80
N SER A 104 16.32 -2.49 16.29
CA SER A 104 15.97 -3.21 15.04
C SER A 104 15.69 -2.23 13.91
N PRO A 105 15.93 -2.63 12.65
CA PRO A 105 15.51 -1.83 11.49
C PRO A 105 14.01 -1.59 11.48
N VAL A 106 13.61 -0.45 10.95
CA VAL A 106 12.21 -0.12 10.67
C VAL A 106 11.93 -0.40 9.20
N ARG A 107 10.87 -1.14 8.90
CA ARG A 107 10.46 -1.44 7.53
C ARG A 107 9.01 -1.06 7.31
N TRP A 108 8.73 -0.42 6.16
CA TRP A 108 7.36 -0.06 5.77
C TRP A 108 7.13 -0.24 4.27
N LEU A 109 5.89 -0.54 3.94
CA LEU A 109 5.37 -0.45 2.58
C LEU A 109 4.96 0.99 2.34
N GLN A 110 5.37 1.57 1.23
CA GLN A 110 5.01 2.93 0.82
C GLN A 110 4.34 2.91 -0.54
N MET A 111 3.23 3.62 -0.63
CA MET A 111 2.56 3.95 -1.87
C MET A 111 2.72 5.43 -2.18
N SER A 112 2.97 5.75 -3.45
CA SER A 112 3.04 7.12 -3.97
C SER A 112 2.08 7.28 -5.13
N ALA A 113 1.23 8.33 -5.09
CA ALA A 113 0.28 8.63 -6.16
C ALA A 113 0.09 10.16 -6.36
N PRO A 114 0.17 10.69 -7.60
CA PRO A 114 0.65 9.96 -8.78
C PRO A 114 2.06 9.44 -8.60
N GLN A 115 2.46 8.47 -9.42
CA GLN A 115 3.79 7.89 -9.37
C GLN A 115 4.89 8.96 -9.40
N PRO A 116 5.96 8.83 -8.57
CA PRO A 116 7.09 9.77 -8.58
C PRO A 116 7.72 9.90 -9.97
N LYS A 117 8.22 11.07 -10.27
CA LYS A 117 8.89 11.33 -11.54
C LYS A 117 10.17 10.48 -11.68
N PRO A 118 10.54 10.08 -12.90
CA PRO A 118 11.76 9.34 -13.13
C PRO A 118 13.00 10.16 -12.74
N LEU A 119 14.04 9.47 -12.31
CA LEU A 119 15.34 10.10 -12.02
C LEU A 119 15.84 10.88 -13.25
N GLY A 120 16.33 12.09 -13.02
CA GLY A 120 16.77 13.00 -14.08
C GLY A 120 15.69 13.91 -14.66
N ALA A 121 14.41 13.68 -14.31
CA ALA A 121 13.34 14.63 -14.57
C ALA A 121 13.35 15.78 -13.54
N GLU A 122 12.40 16.71 -13.67
CA GLU A 122 12.18 17.77 -12.68
C GLU A 122 11.86 17.17 -11.32
N ARG A 123 12.35 17.80 -10.25
CA ARG A 123 12.15 17.31 -8.89
C ARG A 123 10.68 17.31 -8.51
N ASP A 124 10.32 16.30 -7.73
CA ASP A 124 9.00 16.14 -7.07
C ASP A 124 9.13 15.98 -5.55
N THR A 125 10.38 15.91 -5.05
CA THR A 125 10.73 15.84 -3.64
C THR A 125 11.66 17.00 -3.30
N PHE A 126 11.34 17.72 -2.21
CA PHE A 126 12.01 18.96 -1.81
C PHE A 126 12.35 18.92 -0.34
N PHE A 127 13.55 19.38 0.02
CA PHE A 127 14.06 19.39 1.40
C PHE A 127 14.10 20.82 1.93
N PRO A 128 13.36 21.14 3.00
CA PRO A 128 13.44 22.40 3.70
C PRO A 128 14.87 22.67 4.22
N LYS A 129 15.19 23.96 4.46
CA LYS A 129 16.48 24.33 5.07
C LYS A 129 16.60 23.86 6.51
N ASP A 130 15.49 23.90 7.26
CA ASP A 130 15.44 23.33 8.60
C ASP A 130 15.44 21.80 8.50
N ARG A 131 16.49 21.20 9.02
CA ARG A 131 16.68 19.73 9.06
C ARG A 131 16.36 19.14 10.43
N SER A 132 15.74 19.89 11.31
CA SER A 132 15.41 19.44 12.66
C SER A 132 14.45 18.24 12.60
N ILE A 133 14.83 17.16 13.27
CA ILE A 133 14.01 15.95 13.43
C ILE A 133 13.72 15.82 14.92
N ALA A 134 12.47 15.57 15.28
CA ALA A 134 12.10 15.28 16.65
C ALA A 134 12.94 14.10 17.19
N THR A 135 13.31 14.18 18.48
CA THR A 135 14.09 13.13 19.15
C THR A 135 13.24 12.26 20.06
N SER A 136 12.02 12.69 20.35
CA SER A 136 11.03 11.96 21.13
C SER A 136 9.63 12.42 20.75
N ALA A 137 8.67 11.55 20.86
CA ALA A 137 7.24 11.83 20.78
C ALA A 137 6.45 10.81 21.61
N PRO A 138 5.21 11.10 21.99
CA PRO A 138 4.33 10.10 22.57
C PRO A 138 4.03 9.00 21.55
N ARG A 139 3.65 7.82 22.03
CA ARG A 139 3.07 6.77 21.21
C ARG A 139 1.86 7.34 20.46
N LEU A 140 1.65 6.87 19.23
CA LEU A 140 0.49 7.22 18.42
C LEU A 140 -0.80 7.08 19.24
N ASP A 141 -1.52 8.17 19.38
CA ASP A 141 -2.86 8.22 19.99
C ASP A 141 -3.85 8.65 18.90
N LEU A 142 -4.74 7.73 18.52
CA LEU A 142 -5.74 7.97 17.48
C LEU A 142 -6.80 9.02 17.90
N GLN A 143 -6.84 9.42 19.17
CA GLN A 143 -7.71 10.49 19.66
C GLN A 143 -7.05 11.88 19.54
N ASP A 144 -5.74 11.95 19.31
CA ASP A 144 -4.97 13.21 19.27
C ASP A 144 -4.06 13.30 18.03
N LEU A 145 -4.66 13.29 16.85
CA LEU A 145 -3.94 13.30 15.56
C LEU A 145 -3.53 14.70 15.09
N LYS A 146 -3.95 15.78 15.77
CA LYS A 146 -3.64 17.18 15.41
C LYS A 146 -3.95 17.51 13.93
N GLY A 147 -4.95 16.86 13.34
CA GLY A 147 -5.35 17.04 11.94
C GLY A 147 -4.52 16.26 10.92
N ASN A 148 -3.56 15.44 11.35
CA ASN A 148 -2.86 14.48 10.50
C ASN A 148 -3.68 13.20 10.32
N LEU A 149 -3.35 12.41 9.29
CA LEU A 149 -4.09 11.22 8.89
C LEU A 149 -3.28 9.98 9.26
N LEU A 150 -3.52 9.44 10.46
CA LEU A 150 -2.88 8.20 10.93
C LEU A 150 -3.94 7.22 11.43
N GLY A 151 -3.62 5.94 11.38
CA GLY A 151 -4.44 4.86 11.89
C GLY A 151 -3.59 3.69 12.35
N HIS A 152 -4.25 2.69 12.94
CA HIS A 152 -3.64 1.44 13.33
C HIS A 152 -4.52 0.27 12.92
N PHE A 153 -3.94 -0.75 12.33
CA PHE A 153 -4.59 -2.03 12.01
C PHE A 153 -3.55 -3.11 11.76
N ASP A 154 -3.72 -4.25 12.41
CA ASP A 154 -2.93 -5.46 12.16
C ASP A 154 -3.83 -6.71 12.12
N ALA A 155 -3.24 -7.87 11.80
CA ALA A 155 -3.98 -9.12 11.67
C ALA A 155 -4.66 -9.57 12.97
N SER A 156 -4.22 -9.09 14.14
CA SER A 156 -4.84 -9.42 15.43
C SER A 156 -6.23 -8.78 15.60
N GLN A 157 -6.54 -7.75 14.82
CA GLN A 157 -7.81 -7.03 14.83
C GLN A 157 -8.85 -7.64 13.87
N ILE A 158 -8.50 -8.71 13.13
CA ILE A 158 -9.44 -9.38 12.24
C ILE A 158 -10.45 -10.16 13.10
N PRO A 159 -11.77 -9.87 12.98
CA PRO A 159 -12.78 -10.60 13.73
C PRO A 159 -12.80 -12.08 13.33
N PRO A 160 -13.19 -12.98 14.26
CA PRO A 160 -13.40 -14.39 13.94
C PRO A 160 -14.38 -14.55 12.76
N PRO A 161 -14.28 -15.62 11.95
CA PRO A 161 -15.08 -15.77 10.73
C PRO A 161 -16.61 -15.60 10.93
N GLY A 162 -17.16 -15.99 12.07
CA GLY A 162 -18.60 -15.85 12.37
C GLY A 162 -19.04 -14.44 12.82
N GLU A 163 -18.12 -13.53 13.06
CA GLU A 163 -18.37 -12.17 13.59
C GLU A 163 -18.04 -11.09 12.56
N ARG A 164 -17.63 -11.47 11.34
CA ARG A 164 -17.20 -10.52 10.30
C ARG A 164 -18.38 -9.85 9.62
N PRO A 165 -18.34 -8.52 9.44
CA PRO A 165 -19.30 -7.86 8.58
C PRO A 165 -19.11 -8.36 7.12
N PRO A 166 -20.16 -8.40 6.30
CA PRO A 166 -20.04 -8.68 4.88
C PRO A 166 -19.09 -7.65 4.25
N ALA A 167 -17.93 -8.09 3.77
CA ALA A 167 -16.94 -7.21 3.17
C ALA A 167 -17.35 -6.74 1.76
N VAL A 168 -17.90 -7.68 0.99
CA VAL A 168 -18.49 -7.44 -0.34
C VAL A 168 -19.75 -8.28 -0.42
N THR A 169 -20.81 -7.72 -0.96
CA THR A 169 -22.11 -8.42 -1.08
C THR A 169 -21.92 -9.74 -1.84
N GLY A 170 -22.22 -10.86 -1.20
CA GLY A 170 -22.14 -12.21 -1.78
C GLY A 170 -20.80 -12.93 -1.67
N LEU A 171 -19.77 -12.35 -1.04
CA LEU A 171 -18.48 -13.01 -0.78
C LEU A 171 -18.33 -13.37 0.70
N GLU A 172 -18.73 -14.59 1.05
CA GLU A 172 -18.42 -15.14 2.37
C GLU A 172 -16.93 -15.50 2.48
N GLY A 173 -16.36 -15.31 3.68
CA GLY A 173 -14.95 -15.66 3.96
C GLY A 173 -13.94 -14.61 3.54
N VAL A 174 -14.36 -13.44 3.04
CA VAL A 174 -13.51 -12.28 2.84
C VAL A 174 -13.60 -11.37 4.07
N PHE A 175 -12.46 -10.87 4.52
CA PHE A 175 -12.39 -9.70 5.38
C PHE A 175 -11.70 -8.58 4.63
N LEU A 176 -12.27 -7.38 4.67
CA LEU A 176 -11.74 -6.19 4.03
C LEU A 176 -11.80 -5.03 5.02
N LYS A 177 -10.69 -4.33 5.18
CA LYS A 177 -10.59 -3.12 5.99
C LYS A 177 -9.96 -2.00 5.17
N TRP A 178 -10.73 -0.95 4.88
CA TRP A 178 -10.19 0.29 4.35
C TRP A 178 -9.28 0.94 5.38
N LEU A 179 -8.04 1.18 5.01
CA LEU A 179 -7.03 1.88 5.82
C LEU A 179 -6.95 3.34 5.39
N ILE A 180 -6.81 3.57 4.11
CA ILE A 180 -6.69 4.90 3.49
C ILE A 180 -7.68 4.97 2.35
N ASP A 181 -8.56 5.98 2.39
CA ASP A 181 -9.54 6.29 1.35
C ASP A 181 -9.95 7.78 1.41
N GLU A 182 -10.97 8.18 0.66
CA GLU A 182 -11.49 9.55 0.68
C GLU A 182 -12.11 9.94 2.00
N ASP A 183 -12.72 9.01 2.73
CA ASP A 183 -13.33 9.28 4.04
C ASP A 183 -12.23 9.41 5.12
N PHE A 184 -11.11 8.69 4.98
CA PHE A 184 -9.90 8.90 5.76
C PHE A 184 -9.23 10.24 5.44
N GLY A 185 -9.44 10.78 4.24
CA GLY A 185 -8.96 12.09 3.79
C GLY A 185 -7.90 12.09 2.69
N ALA A 186 -7.57 10.93 2.14
CA ALA A 186 -6.73 10.79 0.96
C ALA A 186 -7.43 11.31 -0.31
N ARG A 187 -6.67 11.69 -1.34
CA ARG A 187 -7.18 12.26 -2.58
C ARG A 187 -6.75 11.51 -3.83
N HIS A 188 -5.58 10.87 -3.80
CA HIS A 188 -4.98 10.28 -5.00
C HIS A 188 -4.93 8.77 -4.98
N HIS A 189 -4.96 8.15 -3.79
CA HIS A 189 -4.85 6.70 -3.64
C HIS A 189 -5.78 6.16 -2.56
N ARG A 190 -5.92 4.84 -2.55
CA ARG A 190 -6.52 4.07 -1.47
C ARG A 190 -5.57 2.96 -1.04
N MET A 191 -5.69 2.53 0.21
CA MET A 191 -5.01 1.34 0.75
C MET A 191 -5.99 0.57 1.60
N LEU A 192 -5.97 -0.75 1.46
CA LEU A 192 -6.79 -1.63 2.28
C LEU A 192 -6.03 -2.88 2.69
N PHE A 193 -6.49 -3.47 3.78
CA PHE A 193 -6.06 -4.78 4.27
C PHE A 193 -7.13 -5.81 3.89
N ILE A 194 -6.69 -6.93 3.31
CA ILE A 194 -7.58 -8.01 2.89
C ILE A 194 -7.13 -9.34 3.50
N GLU A 195 -8.11 -10.16 3.87
CA GLU A 195 -7.92 -11.58 4.17
C GLU A 195 -8.95 -12.42 3.40
N TYR A 196 -8.47 -13.48 2.72
CA TYR A 196 -9.32 -14.53 2.19
C TYR A 196 -9.14 -15.81 2.98
N GLN A 197 -10.27 -16.39 3.43
CA GLN A 197 -10.30 -17.73 3.99
C GLN A 197 -10.00 -18.81 2.92
N PRO A 198 -9.56 -20.02 3.29
CA PRO A 198 -9.37 -21.11 2.34
C PRO A 198 -10.59 -21.34 1.45
N GLY A 199 -10.36 -21.48 0.14
CA GLY A 199 -11.40 -21.72 -0.87
C GLY A 199 -12.11 -20.47 -1.38
N VAL A 200 -11.90 -19.30 -0.79
CA VAL A 200 -12.48 -18.04 -1.25
C VAL A 200 -11.93 -17.67 -2.63
N ARG A 201 -12.82 -17.19 -3.51
CA ARG A 201 -12.48 -16.74 -4.87
C ARG A 201 -13.23 -15.47 -5.21
N LEU A 202 -12.53 -14.46 -5.71
CA LEU A 202 -13.11 -13.34 -6.42
C LEU A 202 -13.10 -13.62 -7.91
N GLY A 203 -14.25 -13.51 -8.57
CA GLY A 203 -14.39 -13.75 -10.01
C GLY A 203 -13.57 -12.78 -10.86
N LEU A 204 -13.28 -13.19 -12.09
CA LEU A 204 -12.56 -12.34 -13.05
C LEU A 204 -13.35 -11.05 -13.29
N HIS A 205 -12.66 -9.92 -13.15
CA HIS A 205 -13.20 -8.57 -13.33
C HIS A 205 -12.09 -7.63 -13.80
N ASP A 206 -12.47 -6.44 -14.21
CA ASP A 206 -11.58 -5.32 -14.45
C ASP A 206 -12.17 -4.01 -13.88
N HIS A 207 -11.39 -2.95 -13.90
CA HIS A 207 -11.77 -1.63 -13.42
C HIS A 207 -10.92 -0.51 -14.05
N THR A 208 -11.22 0.74 -13.70
CA THR A 208 -10.67 1.95 -14.34
C THR A 208 -9.46 2.55 -13.61
N PHE A 209 -8.87 1.83 -12.67
CA PHE A 209 -7.71 2.23 -11.88
C PHE A 209 -6.68 1.11 -11.85
N GLU A 210 -5.47 1.43 -11.43
CA GLU A 210 -4.41 0.45 -11.18
C GLU A 210 -4.51 -0.08 -9.76
N GLU A 211 -4.15 -1.34 -9.56
CA GLU A 211 -4.02 -1.96 -8.24
C GLU A 211 -2.64 -2.59 -8.07
N ALA A 212 -2.13 -2.53 -6.85
CA ALA A 212 -0.95 -3.27 -6.45
C ALA A 212 -1.21 -3.99 -5.13
N TYR A 213 -0.75 -5.25 -5.05
CA TYR A 213 -1.02 -6.18 -3.96
C TYR A 213 0.31 -6.66 -3.39
N PHE A 214 0.54 -6.44 -2.11
CA PHE A 214 1.72 -6.94 -1.40
C PHE A 214 1.30 -8.04 -0.43
N ILE A 215 1.74 -9.29 -0.69
CA ILE A 215 1.34 -10.46 0.10
C ILE A 215 2.05 -10.44 1.46
N LEU A 216 1.27 -10.46 2.54
CA LEU A 216 1.75 -10.46 3.92
C LEU A 216 1.89 -11.86 4.50
N SER A 217 0.90 -12.73 4.26
CA SER A 217 0.88 -14.10 4.77
C SER A 217 0.08 -15.03 3.86
N GLY A 218 0.34 -16.34 3.97
CA GLY A 218 -0.36 -17.36 3.20
C GLY A 218 0.05 -17.42 1.73
N GLU A 219 -0.76 -18.11 0.90
CA GLU A 219 -0.55 -18.24 -0.53
C GLU A 219 -1.83 -17.90 -1.29
N VAL A 220 -1.72 -17.16 -2.38
CA VAL A 220 -2.84 -16.76 -3.23
C VAL A 220 -2.55 -17.08 -4.69
N GLN A 221 -3.54 -17.63 -5.38
CA GLN A 221 -3.52 -17.73 -6.83
C GLN A 221 -4.12 -16.44 -7.42
N GLY A 222 -3.31 -15.71 -8.18
CA GLY A 222 -3.75 -14.58 -9.02
C GLY A 222 -3.83 -15.00 -10.47
N THR A 223 -4.94 -14.72 -11.14
CA THR A 223 -5.08 -14.85 -12.60
C THR A 223 -5.21 -13.47 -13.19
N LEU A 224 -4.27 -13.07 -14.04
CA LEU A 224 -4.14 -11.73 -14.61
C LEU A 224 -4.02 -11.83 -16.13
N ASP A 225 -4.93 -11.24 -16.89
CA ASP A 225 -5.01 -11.32 -18.36
C ASP A 225 -4.81 -12.77 -18.89
N GLY A 226 -5.41 -13.75 -18.18
CA GLY A 226 -5.32 -15.19 -18.53
C GLY A 226 -4.06 -15.91 -18.04
N THR A 227 -3.08 -15.22 -17.48
CA THR A 227 -1.88 -15.84 -16.89
C THR A 227 -2.07 -16.05 -15.40
N THR A 228 -1.70 -17.23 -14.90
CA THR A 228 -1.87 -17.60 -13.49
C THR A 228 -0.52 -17.64 -12.77
N TYR A 229 -0.49 -17.06 -11.58
CA TYR A 229 0.65 -17.00 -10.66
C TYR A 229 0.24 -17.49 -9.28
N ILE A 230 1.21 -17.97 -8.49
CA ILE A 230 1.05 -18.22 -7.05
C ILE A 230 1.89 -17.21 -6.31
N GLY A 231 1.23 -16.31 -5.58
CA GLY A 231 1.87 -15.32 -4.72
C GLY A 231 2.04 -15.82 -3.30
N LYS A 232 3.17 -15.49 -2.70
CA LYS A 232 3.62 -15.84 -1.34
C LYS A 232 4.03 -14.57 -0.58
N PRO A 233 4.26 -14.64 0.73
CA PRO A 233 4.71 -13.48 1.50
C PRO A 233 5.93 -12.79 0.87
N GLY A 234 5.82 -11.48 0.63
CA GLY A 234 6.81 -10.67 -0.07
C GLY A 234 6.62 -10.58 -1.57
N ASP A 235 5.72 -11.36 -2.17
CA ASP A 235 5.38 -11.22 -3.59
C ASP A 235 4.43 -10.05 -3.82
N VAL A 236 4.47 -9.54 -5.05
CA VAL A 236 3.70 -8.39 -5.51
C VAL A 236 2.99 -8.73 -6.80
N PHE A 237 1.70 -8.43 -6.86
CA PHE A 237 0.95 -8.33 -8.09
C PHE A 237 0.69 -6.86 -8.40
N TRP A 238 0.63 -6.52 -9.67
CA TRP A 238 0.12 -5.25 -10.13
C TRP A 238 -0.77 -5.46 -11.35
N THR A 239 -1.91 -4.76 -11.37
CA THR A 239 -2.88 -4.76 -12.46
C THR A 239 -3.07 -3.35 -12.97
N GLY A 240 -2.84 -3.14 -14.27
CA GLY A 240 -3.11 -1.89 -14.95
C GLY A 240 -4.60 -1.71 -15.24
N VAL A 241 -4.97 -0.51 -15.64
CA VAL A 241 -6.35 -0.19 -16.05
C VAL A 241 -6.85 -1.18 -17.10
N GLY A 242 -8.02 -1.78 -16.86
CA GLY A 242 -8.64 -2.76 -17.74
C GLY A 242 -7.96 -4.14 -17.79
N CYS A 243 -7.00 -4.41 -16.92
CA CYS A 243 -6.48 -5.77 -16.75
C CYS A 243 -7.58 -6.68 -16.20
N VAL A 244 -7.89 -7.76 -16.90
CA VAL A 244 -8.85 -8.74 -16.38
C VAL A 244 -8.15 -9.63 -15.37
N HIS A 245 -8.60 -9.61 -14.13
CA HIS A 245 -7.95 -10.34 -13.05
C HIS A 245 -8.93 -10.88 -12.01
N GLY A 246 -8.44 -11.78 -11.18
CA GLY A 246 -9.16 -12.36 -10.04
C GLY A 246 -8.23 -13.17 -9.16
N PHE A 247 -8.58 -13.28 -7.89
CA PHE A 247 -7.76 -13.95 -6.89
C PHE A 247 -8.52 -15.09 -6.21
N ALA A 248 -7.78 -16.15 -5.85
CA ALA A 248 -8.31 -17.30 -5.14
C ALA A 248 -7.34 -17.76 -4.06
N ASN A 249 -7.83 -17.97 -2.84
CA ASN A 249 -7.06 -18.70 -1.85
C ASN A 249 -7.18 -20.20 -2.14
N VAL A 250 -6.11 -20.78 -2.70
CA VAL A 250 -6.00 -22.21 -3.02
C VAL A 250 -5.27 -22.99 -1.92
N GLY A 251 -4.79 -22.31 -0.90
CA GLY A 251 -4.11 -22.90 0.25
C GLY A 251 -5.08 -23.42 1.33
N SER A 252 -4.51 -23.95 2.40
CA SER A 252 -5.24 -24.45 3.57
C SER A 252 -5.27 -23.48 4.75
N GLN A 253 -4.61 -22.34 4.62
CA GLN A 253 -4.56 -21.27 5.62
C GLN A 253 -5.10 -19.96 5.03
N PRO A 254 -5.57 -19.04 5.86
CA PRO A 254 -5.91 -17.70 5.38
C PRO A 254 -4.73 -17.03 4.68
N VAL A 255 -5.00 -16.26 3.65
CA VAL A 255 -4.03 -15.39 2.99
C VAL A 255 -4.39 -13.94 3.25
N THR A 256 -3.38 -13.12 3.55
CA THR A 256 -3.55 -11.68 3.78
C THR A 256 -2.63 -10.87 2.89
N TRP A 257 -3.10 -9.69 2.47
CA TRP A 257 -2.29 -8.73 1.73
C TRP A 257 -2.71 -7.29 1.99
N LEU A 258 -1.79 -6.37 1.69
CA LEU A 258 -2.11 -4.95 1.51
C LEU A 258 -2.36 -4.70 0.02
N GLU A 259 -3.43 -4.00 -0.26
CA GLU A 259 -3.82 -3.62 -1.61
C GLU A 259 -3.90 -2.11 -1.71
N THR A 260 -3.41 -1.55 -2.82
CA THR A 260 -3.37 -0.12 -3.06
C THR A 260 -3.97 0.20 -4.42
N PHE A 261 -4.71 1.29 -4.52
CA PHE A 261 -5.36 1.77 -5.73
C PHE A 261 -4.89 3.16 -6.12
N ALA A 262 -4.64 3.37 -7.40
CA ALA A 262 -4.46 4.71 -7.97
C ALA A 262 -4.85 4.74 -9.47
N PRO A 263 -5.43 5.87 -9.95
CA PRO A 263 -5.91 7.00 -9.16
C PRO A 263 -7.11 6.60 -8.29
N GLN A 264 -7.41 7.38 -7.27
CA GLN A 264 -8.58 7.11 -6.43
C GLN A 264 -9.83 7.04 -7.30
N PRO A 265 -10.59 5.91 -7.28
CA PRO A 265 -11.75 5.75 -8.14
C PRO A 265 -12.89 6.67 -7.71
N PRO A 266 -13.83 6.98 -8.60
CA PRO A 266 -15.06 7.66 -8.23
C PRO A 266 -15.87 6.83 -7.22
N LYS A 267 -16.81 7.47 -6.50
CA LYS A 267 -17.68 6.78 -5.53
C LYS A 267 -18.61 5.74 -6.15
N GLU A 268 -18.91 5.89 -7.44
CA GLU A 268 -19.70 4.93 -8.22
C GLU A 268 -18.92 3.63 -8.42
N ASN A 269 -19.64 2.49 -8.40
CA ASN A 269 -19.03 1.20 -8.67
C ASN A 269 -18.50 1.13 -10.11
N VAL A 270 -17.23 0.81 -10.26
CA VAL A 270 -16.53 0.75 -11.56
C VAL A 270 -16.04 -0.67 -11.91
N PHE A 271 -16.38 -1.67 -11.10
CA PHE A 271 -16.04 -3.07 -11.37
C PHE A 271 -16.88 -3.64 -12.49
N ARG A 272 -16.25 -4.37 -13.41
CA ARG A 272 -16.89 -5.05 -14.52
C ARG A 272 -16.62 -6.55 -14.41
N PHE A 273 -17.56 -7.31 -13.85
CA PHE A 273 -17.44 -8.76 -13.72
C PHE A 273 -17.73 -9.46 -15.03
N MET A 274 -16.77 -10.19 -15.58
CA MET A 274 -16.84 -10.83 -16.89
C MET A 274 -18.01 -11.80 -17.00
N ALA A 275 -18.25 -12.63 -15.98
CA ALA A 275 -19.35 -13.60 -15.98
C ALA A 275 -20.75 -12.94 -16.08
N GLU A 276 -20.93 -11.76 -15.48
CA GLU A 276 -22.20 -11.01 -15.57
C GLU A 276 -22.40 -10.45 -16.97
N TRP A 277 -21.37 -9.91 -17.60
CA TRP A 277 -21.44 -9.39 -18.95
C TRP A 277 -21.64 -10.50 -19.98
N GLU A 278 -20.99 -11.63 -19.82
CA GLU A 278 -21.21 -12.82 -20.64
C GLU A 278 -22.65 -13.36 -20.54
N ARG A 279 -23.23 -13.34 -19.33
CA ARG A 279 -24.64 -13.70 -19.16
C ARG A 279 -25.55 -12.69 -19.88
N ARG A 280 -25.25 -11.39 -19.71
CA ARG A 280 -26.03 -10.33 -20.35
C ARG A 280 -25.93 -10.37 -21.88
N ALA A 281 -24.75 -10.65 -22.42
CA ALA A 281 -24.58 -10.84 -23.86
C ALA A 281 -25.47 -11.94 -24.40
N ARG A 282 -25.51 -13.12 -23.74
CA ARG A 282 -26.41 -14.21 -24.12
C ARG A 282 -27.89 -13.84 -24.07
N GLU A 283 -28.32 -13.00 -23.12
CA GLU A 283 -29.68 -12.49 -23.03
C GLU A 283 -30.06 -11.53 -24.17
N LEU A 284 -29.08 -10.80 -24.70
CA LEU A 284 -29.28 -9.79 -25.75
C LEU A 284 -29.15 -10.37 -27.15
N GLU A 285 -28.31 -11.39 -27.32
CA GLU A 285 -27.98 -11.99 -28.63
C GLU A 285 -28.78 -13.24 -28.96
N GLY A 286 -29.41 -13.87 -27.96
CA GLY A 286 -30.19 -15.09 -28.10
C GLY A 286 -31.62 -14.85 -28.40
#